data_0e33c3679b66d2416557459d18de2cdf
#
_entry.id   0e33c3679b66d2416557459d18de2cdf
#
_cell.length_a   1.000
_cell.length_b   1.000
_cell.length_c   1.000
_cell.angle_alpha   90.00
_cell.angle_beta   90.00
_cell.angle_gamma   90.00
#
_symmetry.space_group_name_H-M   'P 1'
#
loop_
_entity.id
_entity.type
_entity.pdbx_description
1 polymer ?
#
loop_
_entity_poly.entity_id
_entity_poly.type
_entity_poly.pdbx_seq_one_letter_code
_entity_poly.pdbx_strand_id
1 'polypeptide(L)'
;GAAPVAQPGSTGSQGGATGTVTVYAVTVTATSVAPNTSAEQTFTVTGVATGQVVAVTKPTTDAGIGIVGMRVSAANTVGITFANDTAATITPTAGQTYAFDVVPAPMTISATLTPAAVAPNAFSEQVFTVNGLPAGSPVVVNKPTAQAGLGIVDARMVSAGVVGITFANFTAATITPTAGESYLFFSAPALSLAAVMRSLSQTLTPVAVAANTTAEQTFTVAGLPAGSQVVVNKPSVTAGIGIGGARVSAANTLAINFINNTAAAIIPPSEVYVIASFPAALAAAGSSTAFNAQVGGPTSDHAALVALGLVAGP
;
A
#
# COMPACT_ATOMS: atom_id res chain seq x y z
N GLY A 1 -5.35 45.97 -2.36
CA GLY A 1 -4.79 44.66 -2.12
C GLY A 1 -5.53 44.01 -0.95
N ALA A 2 -6.33 42.96 -1.22
CA ALA A 2 -6.96 42.18 -0.19
C ALA A 2 -5.93 41.14 0.32
N ALA A 3 -5.78 41.02 1.64
CA ALA A 3 -4.93 40.03 2.28
C ALA A 3 -5.50 38.61 2.05
N PRO A 4 -4.65 37.58 1.93
CA PRO A 4 -5.12 36.21 1.77
C PRO A 4 -5.82 35.73 3.05
N VAL A 5 -7.02 35.17 2.88
CA VAL A 5 -7.79 34.55 3.95
C VAL A 5 -7.04 33.28 4.40
N ALA A 6 -6.63 33.24 5.66
CA ALA A 6 -6.04 32.06 6.27
C ALA A 6 -7.06 30.93 6.30
N GLN A 7 -6.76 29.80 5.65
CA GLN A 7 -7.50 28.55 5.83
C GLN A 7 -7.34 28.08 7.29
N PRO A 8 -8.41 27.53 7.90
CA PRO A 8 -8.29 26.95 9.25
C PRO A 8 -7.29 25.80 9.21
N GLY A 9 -6.18 25.94 9.94
CA GLY A 9 -5.19 24.91 10.09
C GLY A 9 -5.81 23.66 10.70
N SER A 10 -5.70 22.52 10.01
CA SER A 10 -5.93 21.23 10.62
C SER A 10 -4.84 21.04 11.68
N THR A 11 -5.20 21.17 12.95
CA THR A 11 -4.36 20.79 14.08
C THR A 11 -4.32 19.26 14.16
N GLY A 12 -3.50 18.65 13.31
CA GLY A 12 -3.11 17.26 13.45
C GLY A 12 -2.11 17.14 14.59
N SER A 13 -2.59 17.09 15.82
CA SER A 13 -1.80 16.66 16.96
C SER A 13 -1.49 15.17 16.75
N GLN A 14 -0.25 14.84 16.44
CA GLN A 14 0.27 13.48 16.63
C GLN A 14 0.44 13.22 18.14
N GLY A 15 -0.67 13.14 18.85
CA GLY A 15 -0.72 12.50 20.16
C GLY A 15 -0.45 11.02 19.95
N GLY A 16 0.48 10.42 20.69
CA GLY A 16 0.88 9.03 20.56
C GLY A 16 -0.31 8.06 20.54
N ALA A 17 -0.82 7.79 19.36
CA ALA A 17 -1.87 6.82 19.16
C ALA A 17 -1.23 5.44 19.25
N THR A 18 -1.52 4.72 20.32
CA THR A 18 -1.21 3.30 20.49
C THR A 18 -2.15 2.45 19.63
N GLY A 19 -2.01 2.57 18.32
CA GLY A 19 -2.71 1.72 17.36
C GLY A 19 -1.74 0.69 16.80
N THR A 20 -2.09 -0.57 16.81
CA THR A 20 -1.34 -1.63 16.14
C THR A 20 -1.91 -1.88 14.75
N VAL A 21 -1.06 -2.04 13.75
CA VAL A 21 -1.47 -2.59 12.44
C VAL A 21 -1.97 -4.02 12.68
N THR A 22 -3.16 -4.32 12.19
CA THR A 22 -3.76 -5.65 12.30
C THR A 22 -3.69 -6.35 10.95
N VAL A 23 -3.17 -7.57 10.91
CA VAL A 23 -3.10 -8.39 9.70
C VAL A 23 -4.24 -9.40 9.72
N TYR A 24 -5.06 -9.39 8.66
CA TYR A 24 -6.11 -10.37 8.44
C TYR A 24 -5.71 -11.29 7.29
N ALA A 25 -5.87 -12.59 7.46
CA ALA A 25 -5.68 -13.59 6.42
C ALA A 25 -7.08 -14.05 5.95
N VAL A 26 -7.45 -13.75 4.71
CA VAL A 26 -8.79 -14.02 4.19
C VAL A 26 -8.69 -14.75 2.85
N THR A 27 -9.43 -15.85 2.70
CA THR A 27 -9.55 -16.55 1.42
C THR A 27 -10.42 -15.73 0.47
N VAL A 28 -9.84 -15.35 -0.66
CA VAL A 28 -10.49 -14.53 -1.69
C VAL A 28 -10.90 -15.39 -2.87
N THR A 29 -12.13 -15.22 -3.32
CA THR A 29 -12.65 -15.78 -4.56
C THR A 29 -13.14 -14.63 -5.43
N ALA A 30 -12.25 -14.12 -6.27
CA ALA A 30 -12.53 -13.00 -7.14
C ALA A 30 -13.29 -13.44 -8.40
N THR A 31 -14.09 -12.53 -8.96
CA THR A 31 -14.76 -12.71 -10.24
C THR A 31 -13.88 -12.22 -11.39
N SER A 32 -14.29 -12.51 -12.63
CA SER A 32 -13.56 -12.09 -13.82
C SER A 32 -13.51 -10.57 -13.99
N VAL A 33 -12.41 -10.09 -14.55
CA VAL A 33 -12.19 -8.68 -14.95
C VAL A 33 -12.13 -8.63 -16.47
N ALA A 34 -12.94 -7.76 -17.07
CA ALA A 34 -13.01 -7.58 -18.53
C ALA A 34 -11.68 -7.05 -19.10
N PRO A 35 -11.44 -7.20 -20.43
CA PRO A 35 -10.25 -6.66 -21.07
C PRO A 35 -10.07 -5.15 -20.90
N ASN A 36 -8.83 -4.70 -20.79
CA ASN A 36 -8.44 -3.27 -20.80
C ASN A 36 -9.31 -2.43 -19.87
N THR A 37 -9.48 -2.88 -18.61
CA THR A 37 -10.26 -2.15 -17.61
C THR A 37 -9.80 -2.46 -16.18
N SER A 38 -10.34 -1.74 -15.22
CA SER A 38 -10.25 -2.08 -13.81
C SER A 38 -11.64 -2.20 -13.20
N ALA A 39 -11.79 -3.13 -12.25
CA ALA A 39 -13.04 -3.36 -11.55
C ALA A 39 -12.79 -3.57 -10.05
N GLU A 40 -13.56 -2.90 -9.20
CA GLU A 40 -13.57 -3.16 -7.77
C GLU A 40 -14.44 -4.37 -7.47
N GLN A 41 -13.94 -5.24 -6.61
CA GLN A 41 -14.67 -6.36 -6.03
C GLN A 41 -14.56 -6.29 -4.49
N THR A 42 -15.64 -6.60 -3.80
CA THR A 42 -15.69 -6.46 -2.33
C THR A 42 -15.61 -7.82 -1.63
N PHE A 43 -14.89 -7.85 -0.52
CA PHE A 43 -14.65 -9.07 0.27
C PHE A 43 -14.92 -8.79 1.74
N THR A 44 -15.48 -9.78 2.43
CA THR A 44 -15.71 -9.69 3.88
C THR A 44 -14.38 -9.88 4.62
N VAL A 45 -13.99 -8.87 5.38
CA VAL A 45 -12.85 -8.89 6.31
C VAL A 45 -13.37 -8.46 7.68
N THR A 46 -13.77 -9.42 8.50
CA THR A 46 -14.40 -9.14 9.80
C THR A 46 -13.44 -8.39 10.72
N GLY A 47 -13.90 -7.27 11.28
CA GLY A 47 -13.11 -6.44 12.20
C GLY A 47 -12.56 -5.13 11.59
N VAL A 48 -12.65 -4.94 10.26
CA VAL A 48 -12.27 -3.65 9.66
C VAL A 48 -13.39 -2.61 9.79
N ALA A 49 -12.99 -1.35 9.92
CA ALA A 49 -13.90 -0.20 10.06
C ALA A 49 -13.55 0.91 9.06
N THR A 50 -14.54 1.71 8.71
CA THR A 50 -14.33 2.90 7.85
C THR A 50 -13.33 3.87 8.47
N GLY A 51 -12.56 4.58 7.64
CA GLY A 51 -11.50 5.49 8.08
C GLY A 51 -10.15 4.81 8.35
N GLN A 52 -10.07 3.49 8.23
CA GLN A 52 -8.82 2.74 8.26
C GLN A 52 -8.17 2.71 6.87
N VAL A 53 -6.84 2.73 6.83
CA VAL A 53 -6.06 2.42 5.62
C VAL A 53 -5.81 0.92 5.55
N VAL A 54 -5.94 0.34 4.38
CA VAL A 54 -5.65 -1.07 4.13
C VAL A 54 -4.60 -1.21 3.03
N ALA A 55 -3.65 -2.12 3.22
CA ALA A 55 -2.77 -2.65 2.18
C ALA A 55 -3.10 -4.13 1.96
N VAL A 56 -3.05 -4.59 0.72
CA VAL A 56 -3.42 -5.96 0.36
C VAL A 56 -2.26 -6.65 -0.35
N THR A 57 -1.88 -7.82 0.13
CA THR A 57 -0.88 -8.68 -0.51
C THR A 57 -1.54 -9.96 -1.03
N LYS A 58 -1.43 -10.17 -2.34
CA LYS A 58 -1.83 -11.41 -3.01
C LYS A 58 -0.69 -12.43 -2.92
N PRO A 59 -0.95 -13.71 -2.56
CA PRO A 59 0.12 -14.70 -2.33
C PRO A 59 0.87 -15.12 -3.59
N THR A 60 0.20 -15.10 -4.76
CA THR A 60 0.81 -15.41 -6.06
C THR A 60 0.38 -14.38 -7.09
N THR A 61 1.12 -14.22 -8.16
CA THR A 61 0.73 -13.36 -9.29
C THR A 61 -0.04 -14.15 -10.33
N ASP A 62 -0.95 -13.46 -11.00
CA ASP A 62 -1.58 -13.95 -12.24
C ASP A 62 -1.12 -13.05 -13.39
N ALA A 63 -0.71 -13.64 -14.51
CA ALA A 63 -0.29 -12.88 -15.67
C ALA A 63 -1.44 -12.01 -16.20
N GLY A 64 -1.15 -10.76 -16.50
CA GLY A 64 -2.10 -9.82 -17.08
C GLY A 64 -3.08 -9.17 -16.09
N ILE A 65 -3.00 -9.50 -14.77
CA ILE A 65 -3.87 -8.87 -13.78
C ILE A 65 -3.06 -8.37 -12.58
N GLY A 66 -3.40 -7.20 -12.07
CA GLY A 66 -2.76 -6.59 -10.90
C GLY A 66 -3.78 -5.95 -9.97
N ILE A 67 -3.35 -5.64 -8.74
CA ILE A 67 -4.13 -4.86 -7.78
C ILE A 67 -3.70 -3.39 -7.92
N VAL A 68 -4.65 -2.51 -8.25
CA VAL A 68 -4.39 -1.08 -8.51
C VAL A 68 -5.21 -0.16 -7.61
N GLY A 69 -5.86 -0.71 -6.60
CA GLY A 69 -6.58 0.03 -5.59
C GLY A 69 -7.11 -0.87 -4.50
N MET A 70 -7.19 -0.33 -3.30
CA MET A 70 -7.77 -0.98 -2.15
C MET A 70 -8.32 0.04 -1.18
N ARG A 71 -9.37 -0.31 -0.45
CA ARG A 71 -9.98 0.56 0.55
C ARG A 71 -10.89 -0.24 1.48
N VAL A 72 -11.11 0.26 2.70
CA VAL A 72 -12.24 -0.20 3.51
C VAL A 72 -13.49 0.48 2.97
N SER A 73 -14.34 -0.28 2.29
CA SER A 73 -15.55 0.24 1.63
C SER A 73 -16.75 0.40 2.58
N ALA A 74 -16.82 -0.45 3.60
CA ALA A 74 -17.79 -0.41 4.69
C ALA A 74 -17.24 -1.16 5.91
N ALA A 75 -17.95 -1.13 7.03
CA ALA A 75 -17.60 -1.98 8.17
C ALA A 75 -17.55 -3.46 7.74
N ASN A 76 -16.49 -4.16 8.13
CA ASN A 76 -16.19 -5.54 7.76
C ASN A 76 -16.06 -5.81 6.24
N THR A 77 -15.81 -4.77 5.43
CA THR A 77 -15.77 -4.94 3.98
C THR A 77 -14.59 -4.20 3.38
N VAL A 78 -13.75 -4.91 2.63
CA VAL A 78 -12.64 -4.33 1.86
C VAL A 78 -12.96 -4.44 0.37
N GLY A 79 -12.84 -3.33 -0.36
CA GLY A 79 -12.83 -3.29 -1.81
C GLY A 79 -11.40 -3.45 -2.33
N ILE A 80 -11.20 -4.34 -3.30
CA ILE A 80 -9.97 -4.51 -4.06
C ILE A 80 -10.27 -4.17 -5.51
N THR A 81 -9.53 -3.24 -6.08
CA THR A 81 -9.61 -2.92 -7.51
C THR A 81 -8.56 -3.73 -8.27
N PHE A 82 -9.03 -4.67 -9.07
CA PHE A 82 -8.20 -5.44 -10.00
C PHE A 82 -8.16 -4.72 -11.35
N ALA A 83 -6.98 -4.65 -11.97
CA ALA A 83 -6.81 -4.17 -13.34
C ALA A 83 -6.41 -5.33 -14.25
N ASN A 84 -7.07 -5.43 -15.39
CA ASN A 84 -6.73 -6.33 -16.49
C ASN A 84 -6.27 -5.49 -17.69
N ASP A 85 -4.99 -5.59 -18.00
CA ASP A 85 -4.32 -4.84 -19.05
C ASP A 85 -4.17 -5.67 -20.35
N THR A 86 -4.91 -6.75 -20.46
CA THR A 86 -4.86 -7.64 -21.63
C THR A 86 -6.12 -7.52 -22.49
N ALA A 87 -6.07 -8.04 -23.71
CA ALA A 87 -7.21 -8.10 -24.61
C ALA A 87 -8.21 -9.24 -24.30
N ALA A 88 -7.95 -10.05 -23.26
CA ALA A 88 -8.80 -11.17 -22.85
C ALA A 88 -9.36 -10.95 -21.45
N THR A 89 -10.55 -11.48 -21.15
CA THR A 89 -11.10 -11.53 -19.81
C THR A 89 -10.23 -12.44 -18.93
N ILE A 90 -9.82 -11.96 -17.74
CA ILE A 90 -9.04 -12.73 -16.77
C ILE A 90 -9.80 -12.84 -15.45
N THR A 91 -9.81 -14.03 -14.87
CA THR A 91 -10.28 -14.26 -13.51
C THR A 91 -9.06 -14.45 -12.60
N PRO A 92 -8.88 -13.64 -11.55
CA PRO A 92 -7.83 -13.90 -10.56
C PRO A 92 -7.96 -15.28 -9.96
N THR A 93 -6.83 -15.95 -9.70
CA THR A 93 -6.84 -17.32 -9.15
C THR A 93 -7.66 -17.37 -7.86
N ALA A 94 -8.71 -18.19 -7.87
CA ALA A 94 -9.65 -18.33 -6.77
C ALA A 94 -9.07 -19.11 -5.58
N GLY A 95 -9.64 -18.93 -4.40
CA GLY A 95 -9.30 -19.72 -3.20
C GLY A 95 -7.94 -19.41 -2.60
N GLN A 96 -7.31 -18.31 -3.00
CA GLN A 96 -6.05 -17.87 -2.42
C GLN A 96 -6.29 -17.10 -1.12
N THR A 97 -5.43 -17.31 -0.12
CA THR A 97 -5.45 -16.52 1.12
C THR A 97 -4.65 -15.24 0.94
N TYR A 98 -5.35 -14.11 0.85
CA TYR A 98 -4.75 -12.78 0.80
C TYR A 98 -4.47 -12.27 2.21
N ALA A 99 -3.42 -11.48 2.36
CA ALA A 99 -3.17 -10.75 3.61
C ALA A 99 -3.61 -9.29 3.46
N PHE A 100 -4.30 -8.81 4.50
CA PHE A 100 -4.80 -7.45 4.60
C PHE A 100 -4.16 -6.78 5.81
N ASP A 101 -3.27 -5.82 5.58
CA ASP A 101 -2.65 -5.02 6.62
C ASP A 101 -3.51 -3.79 6.86
N VAL A 102 -4.17 -3.73 8.01
CA VAL A 102 -5.13 -2.67 8.35
C VAL A 102 -4.54 -1.74 9.38
N VAL A 103 -4.44 -0.46 9.02
CA VAL A 103 -3.96 0.62 9.88
C VAL A 103 -5.16 1.30 10.53
N PRO A 104 -5.21 1.41 11.88
CA PRO A 104 -6.32 2.04 12.58
C PRO A 104 -6.44 3.54 12.25
N ALA A 105 -7.67 4.05 12.25
CA ALA A 105 -8.00 5.43 11.92
C ALA A 105 -7.16 6.50 12.66
N PRO A 106 -6.80 6.37 13.94
CA PRO A 106 -5.95 7.35 14.62
C PRO A 106 -4.54 7.48 14.05
N MET A 107 -4.06 6.50 13.27
CA MET A 107 -2.75 6.51 12.63
C MET A 107 -2.80 6.98 11.18
N THR A 108 -3.98 7.32 10.65
CA THR A 108 -4.16 7.73 9.26
C THR A 108 -4.24 9.25 9.13
N ILE A 109 -3.80 9.76 7.99
CA ILE A 109 -3.96 11.16 7.61
C ILE A 109 -5.01 11.22 6.50
N SER A 110 -5.96 12.14 6.61
CA SER A 110 -6.97 12.39 5.56
C SER A 110 -6.66 13.70 4.84
N ALA A 111 -6.74 13.68 3.51
CA ALA A 111 -6.64 14.90 2.70
C ALA A 111 -7.63 14.87 1.54
N THR A 112 -8.31 15.99 1.34
CA THR A 112 -9.21 16.16 0.19
C THR A 112 -8.40 16.50 -1.05
N LEU A 113 -8.54 15.67 -2.10
CA LEU A 113 -7.80 15.85 -3.35
C LEU A 113 -8.72 16.21 -4.52
N THR A 114 -8.16 16.93 -5.47
CA THR A 114 -8.79 17.25 -6.76
C THR A 114 -7.82 16.88 -7.88
N PRO A 115 -7.76 15.58 -8.26
CA PRO A 115 -6.84 15.14 -9.30
C PRO A 115 -7.25 15.64 -10.70
N ALA A 116 -6.28 15.80 -11.57
CA ALA A 116 -6.48 16.11 -12.97
C ALA A 116 -6.85 14.85 -13.78
N ALA A 117 -7.32 15.06 -15.02
CA ALA A 117 -7.65 14.00 -15.94
C ALA A 117 -6.42 13.15 -16.31
N VAL A 118 -6.64 11.85 -16.49
CA VAL A 118 -5.65 10.88 -16.94
C VAL A 118 -6.03 10.45 -18.36
N ALA A 119 -5.09 10.59 -19.29
CA ALA A 119 -5.30 10.24 -20.70
C ALA A 119 -5.60 8.74 -20.89
N PRO A 120 -6.19 8.34 -22.02
CA PRO A 120 -6.43 6.92 -22.33
C PRO A 120 -5.17 6.07 -22.27
N ASN A 121 -5.27 4.86 -21.72
CA ASN A 121 -4.18 3.90 -21.62
C ASN A 121 -2.85 4.54 -21.12
N ALA A 122 -2.95 5.40 -20.09
CA ALA A 122 -1.82 6.18 -19.60
C ALA A 122 -1.70 6.13 -18.08
N PHE A 123 -0.48 6.30 -17.61
CA PHE A 123 -0.14 6.53 -16.22
C PHE A 123 0.27 7.99 -16.04
N SER A 124 -0.25 8.64 -15.01
CA SER A 124 -0.02 10.05 -14.74
C SER A 124 0.27 10.25 -13.25
N GLU A 125 1.50 10.68 -12.92
CA GLU A 125 1.78 11.15 -11.57
C GLU A 125 1.21 12.55 -11.38
N GLN A 126 0.58 12.75 -10.23
CA GLN A 126 0.09 14.04 -9.80
C GLN A 126 0.56 14.28 -8.37
N VAL A 127 0.99 15.51 -8.10
CA VAL A 127 1.61 15.87 -6.81
C VAL A 127 0.63 16.64 -5.96
N PHE A 128 0.51 16.23 -4.68
CA PHE A 128 -0.42 16.82 -3.71
C PHE A 128 0.29 17.18 -2.42
N THR A 129 -0.16 18.28 -1.79
CA THR A 129 0.26 18.63 -0.43
C THR A 129 -0.60 17.88 0.58
N VAL A 130 0.03 17.05 1.41
CA VAL A 130 -0.59 16.27 2.49
C VAL A 130 0.24 16.45 3.75
N ASN A 131 -0.14 17.42 4.57
CA ASN A 131 0.61 17.78 5.78
C ASN A 131 0.69 16.60 6.77
N GLY A 132 1.83 16.46 7.43
CA GLY A 132 2.07 15.43 8.44
C GLY A 132 2.74 14.16 7.91
N LEU A 133 2.94 14.02 6.60
CA LEU A 133 3.70 12.91 6.02
C LEU A 133 5.21 13.22 6.06
N PRO A 134 6.05 12.36 6.67
CA PRO A 134 7.49 12.56 6.76
C PRO A 134 8.20 12.25 5.43
N ALA A 135 9.27 13.00 5.13
CA ALA A 135 10.09 12.73 3.94
C ALA A 135 10.75 11.34 4.00
N GLY A 136 10.97 10.72 2.83
CA GLY A 136 11.72 9.46 2.70
C GLY A 136 11.06 8.23 3.32
N SER A 137 9.82 8.34 3.78
CA SER A 137 9.04 7.22 4.32
C SER A 137 8.20 6.56 3.23
N PRO A 138 7.94 5.25 3.32
CA PRO A 138 6.94 4.61 2.46
C PRO A 138 5.56 5.21 2.74
N VAL A 139 4.73 5.33 1.72
CA VAL A 139 3.37 5.83 1.83
C VAL A 139 2.36 4.86 1.20
N VAL A 140 1.27 4.62 1.92
CA VAL A 140 0.10 3.88 1.42
C VAL A 140 -1.02 4.87 1.21
N VAL A 141 -1.73 4.79 0.08
CA VAL A 141 -2.83 5.67 -0.28
C VAL A 141 -4.08 4.86 -0.57
N ASN A 142 -5.18 5.19 0.08
CA ASN A 142 -6.48 4.61 -0.23
C ASN A 142 -7.43 5.70 -0.78
N LYS A 143 -7.93 5.48 -2.00
CA LYS A 143 -8.98 6.28 -2.61
C LYS A 143 -10.32 5.90 -1.99
N PRO A 144 -11.18 6.87 -1.59
CA PRO A 144 -12.41 6.56 -0.85
C PRO A 144 -13.47 5.83 -1.68
N THR A 145 -13.53 6.08 -3.00
CA THR A 145 -14.45 5.39 -3.91
C THR A 145 -13.71 4.73 -5.06
N ALA A 146 -14.17 3.57 -5.51
CA ALA A 146 -13.66 2.97 -6.74
C ALA A 146 -14.22 3.68 -7.96
N GLN A 147 -13.45 3.73 -9.03
CA GLN A 147 -13.87 4.29 -10.31
C GLN A 147 -13.43 3.33 -11.41
N ALA A 148 -14.38 2.80 -12.16
CA ALA A 148 -14.12 1.81 -13.20
C ALA A 148 -13.07 2.30 -14.20
N GLY A 149 -12.13 1.45 -14.56
CA GLY A 149 -11.06 1.76 -15.48
C GLY A 149 -9.92 2.60 -14.88
N LEU A 150 -10.03 3.05 -13.64
CA LEU A 150 -9.01 3.85 -12.95
C LEU A 150 -8.41 3.08 -11.78
N GLY A 151 -7.11 3.26 -11.54
CA GLY A 151 -6.42 2.72 -10.36
C GLY A 151 -5.31 3.63 -9.87
N ILE A 152 -4.76 3.35 -8.70
CA ILE A 152 -3.50 3.92 -8.20
C ILE A 152 -2.46 2.81 -8.28
N VAL A 153 -1.41 3.03 -9.06
CA VAL A 153 -0.35 2.02 -9.32
C VAL A 153 0.95 2.32 -8.61
N ASP A 154 1.09 3.52 -8.06
CA ASP A 154 2.22 3.91 -7.21
C ASP A 154 1.88 5.13 -6.37
N ALA A 155 2.55 5.26 -5.22
CA ALA A 155 2.58 6.47 -4.43
C ALA A 155 3.96 6.62 -3.79
N ARG A 156 4.47 7.86 -3.73
CA ARG A 156 5.79 8.13 -3.15
C ARG A 156 5.84 9.47 -2.45
N MET A 157 6.74 9.61 -1.50
CA MET A 157 7.05 10.92 -0.93
C MET A 157 7.98 11.68 -1.88
N VAL A 158 7.53 12.85 -2.33
CA VAL A 158 8.35 13.80 -3.11
C VAL A 158 9.24 14.61 -2.16
N SER A 159 8.65 15.09 -1.06
CA SER A 159 9.30 15.77 0.05
C SER A 159 8.43 15.67 1.30
N ALA A 160 8.85 16.23 2.43
CA ALA A 160 8.01 16.30 3.62
C ALA A 160 6.68 16.99 3.32
N GLY A 161 5.56 16.33 3.62
CA GLY A 161 4.22 16.84 3.37
C GLY A 161 3.83 16.92 1.89
N VAL A 162 4.60 16.33 0.97
CA VAL A 162 4.30 16.32 -0.47
C VAL A 162 4.35 14.91 -1.00
N VAL A 163 3.24 14.41 -1.52
CA VAL A 163 3.08 13.06 -2.05
C VAL A 163 2.80 13.11 -3.55
N GLY A 164 3.50 12.26 -4.31
CA GLY A 164 3.20 11.94 -5.70
C GLY A 164 2.32 10.70 -5.74
N ILE A 165 1.19 10.76 -6.44
CA ILE A 165 0.28 9.64 -6.66
C ILE A 165 0.22 9.38 -8.16
N THR A 166 0.53 8.16 -8.57
CA THR A 166 0.43 7.75 -9.97
C THR A 166 -0.91 7.08 -10.21
N PHE A 167 -1.79 7.79 -10.90
CA PHE A 167 -3.05 7.26 -11.40
C PHE A 167 -2.84 6.53 -12.72
N ALA A 168 -3.51 5.39 -12.88
CA ALA A 168 -3.53 4.60 -14.10
C ALA A 168 -4.94 4.61 -14.70
N ASN A 169 -5.04 4.89 -15.99
CA ASN A 169 -6.26 4.74 -16.79
C ASN A 169 -6.07 3.56 -17.74
N PHE A 170 -6.83 2.50 -17.53
CA PHE A 170 -6.79 1.26 -18.31
C PHE A 170 -7.79 1.26 -19.46
N THR A 171 -8.44 2.38 -19.76
CA THR A 171 -9.49 2.48 -20.78
C THR A 171 -9.04 3.31 -21.99
N ALA A 172 -9.77 3.17 -23.10
CA ALA A 172 -9.53 3.95 -24.32
C ALA A 172 -10.13 5.39 -24.25
N ALA A 173 -10.73 5.80 -23.12
CA ALA A 173 -11.27 7.13 -22.91
C ALA A 173 -10.54 7.86 -21.78
N THR A 174 -10.45 9.20 -21.85
CA THR A 174 -9.91 10.01 -20.74
C THR A 174 -10.79 9.86 -19.50
N ILE A 175 -10.18 9.61 -18.34
CA ILE A 175 -10.86 9.53 -17.05
C ILE A 175 -10.33 10.63 -16.12
N THR A 176 -11.23 11.41 -15.51
CA THR A 176 -10.88 12.31 -14.41
C THR A 176 -11.22 11.61 -13.11
N PRO A 177 -10.27 11.39 -12.19
CA PRO A 177 -10.59 10.88 -10.87
C PRO A 177 -11.58 11.82 -10.18
N THR A 178 -12.52 11.28 -9.41
CA THR A 178 -13.56 12.08 -8.74
C THR A 178 -12.90 13.15 -7.85
N ALA A 179 -13.26 14.40 -8.10
CA ALA A 179 -12.73 15.56 -7.39
C ALA A 179 -13.39 15.72 -6.00
N GLY A 180 -12.67 16.34 -5.06
CA GLY A 180 -13.20 16.64 -3.73
C GLY A 180 -13.35 15.42 -2.81
N GLU A 181 -12.75 14.29 -3.14
CA GLU A 181 -12.74 13.11 -2.29
C GLU A 181 -11.65 13.19 -1.21
N SER A 182 -11.98 12.68 -0.01
CA SER A 182 -11.02 12.56 1.11
C SER A 182 -10.24 11.25 1.02
N TYR A 183 -9.02 11.33 0.51
CA TYR A 183 -8.10 10.20 0.45
C TYR A 183 -7.50 9.93 1.84
N LEU A 184 -7.27 8.67 2.16
CA LEU A 184 -6.61 8.25 3.38
C LEU A 184 -5.15 7.87 3.10
N PHE A 185 -4.26 8.34 3.96
CA PHE A 185 -2.83 8.11 3.86
C PHE A 185 -2.32 7.46 5.13
N PHE A 186 -1.40 6.53 4.98
CA PHE A 186 -0.57 6.04 6.05
C PHE A 186 0.90 6.15 5.63
N SER A 187 1.72 6.68 6.51
CA SER A 187 3.17 6.68 6.37
C SER A 187 3.79 6.50 7.74
N ALA A 188 4.66 5.52 7.88
CA ALA A 188 5.35 5.31 9.15
C ALA A 188 6.65 6.11 9.16
N PRO A 189 6.87 6.98 10.17
CA PRO A 189 8.16 7.60 10.35
C PRO A 189 9.22 6.55 10.67
N ALA A 190 10.43 6.71 10.13
CA ALA A 190 11.52 5.74 10.19
C ALA A 190 11.96 5.31 11.61
N LEU A 191 11.48 5.96 12.66
CA LEU A 191 11.99 5.78 14.04
C LEU A 191 10.96 5.31 15.09
N SER A 192 9.65 5.26 14.83
CA SER A 192 8.67 4.97 15.88
C SER A 192 7.96 3.63 15.79
N LEU A 193 8.12 2.87 14.71
CA LEU A 193 7.50 1.56 14.50
C LEU A 193 8.51 0.42 14.23
N ALA A 194 9.75 0.55 14.66
CA ALA A 194 10.80 -0.45 14.41
C ALA A 194 10.44 -1.88 14.88
N ALA A 195 9.46 -2.02 15.76
CA ALA A 195 8.92 -3.32 16.20
C ALA A 195 7.76 -3.83 15.32
N VAL A 196 7.14 -2.96 14.51
CA VAL A 196 5.90 -3.27 13.76
C VAL A 196 6.09 -3.15 12.25
N MET A 197 6.91 -2.22 11.78
CA MET A 197 7.21 -2.03 10.37
C MET A 197 8.69 -1.70 10.18
N ARG A 198 9.31 -2.31 9.20
CA ARG A 198 10.69 -1.98 8.77
C ARG A 198 10.63 -1.23 7.46
N SER A 199 11.28 -0.07 7.39
CA SER A 199 11.56 0.62 6.13
C SER A 199 12.95 0.19 5.63
N LEU A 200 12.99 -0.33 4.42
CA LEU A 200 14.21 -0.75 3.72
C LEU A 200 14.33 0.09 2.44
N SER A 201 15.57 0.41 2.07
CA SER A 201 15.87 1.06 0.79
C SER A 201 16.88 0.20 0.03
N GLN A 202 16.55 -0.17 -1.20
CA GLN A 202 17.36 -1.05 -2.03
C GLN A 202 17.35 -0.60 -3.48
N THR A 203 18.54 -0.54 -4.10
CA THR A 203 18.62 -0.36 -5.55
C THR A 203 18.13 -1.64 -6.21
N LEU A 204 17.06 -1.52 -7.02
CA LEU A 204 16.56 -2.61 -7.83
C LEU A 204 16.86 -2.31 -9.30
N THR A 205 17.18 -3.36 -10.06
CA THR A 205 17.46 -3.26 -11.49
C THR A 205 16.48 -4.17 -12.25
N PRO A 206 15.28 -3.67 -12.58
CA PRO A 206 14.28 -4.46 -13.28
C PRO A 206 14.68 -4.75 -14.72
N VAL A 207 14.11 -5.81 -15.29
CA VAL A 207 14.23 -6.14 -16.73
C VAL A 207 12.98 -5.67 -17.48
N ALA A 208 12.99 -5.82 -18.81
CA ALA A 208 11.89 -5.40 -19.67
C ALA A 208 10.57 -6.11 -19.30
N VAL A 209 9.50 -5.31 -19.27
CA VAL A 209 8.11 -5.77 -19.21
C VAL A 209 7.53 -5.65 -20.60
N ALA A 210 7.01 -6.75 -21.16
CA ALA A 210 6.45 -6.76 -22.51
C ALA A 210 5.20 -5.86 -22.61
N ALA A 211 4.80 -5.53 -23.85
CA ALA A 211 3.64 -4.68 -24.12
C ALA A 211 2.34 -5.30 -23.58
N ASN A 212 1.44 -4.47 -23.04
CA ASN A 212 0.09 -4.84 -22.60
C ASN A 212 0.07 -6.10 -21.74
N THR A 213 0.93 -6.15 -20.70
CA THR A 213 1.01 -7.31 -19.80
C THR A 213 1.54 -6.94 -18.43
N THR A 214 1.48 -7.91 -17.52
CA THR A 214 2.16 -7.85 -16.22
C THR A 214 3.31 -8.84 -16.19
N ALA A 215 4.39 -8.51 -15.46
CA ALA A 215 5.52 -9.40 -15.24
C ALA A 215 5.99 -9.33 -13.80
N GLU A 216 6.01 -10.47 -13.11
CA GLU A 216 6.64 -10.57 -11.81
C GLU A 216 8.15 -10.69 -11.98
N GLN A 217 8.90 -9.90 -11.24
CA GLN A 217 10.36 -9.93 -11.17
C GLN A 217 10.80 -10.02 -9.72
N THR A 218 11.84 -10.82 -9.45
CA THR A 218 12.34 -11.06 -8.10
C THR A 218 13.66 -10.36 -7.86
N PHE A 219 13.83 -9.81 -6.65
CA PHE A 219 14.99 -9.05 -6.23
C PHE A 219 15.47 -9.52 -4.85
N THR A 220 16.79 -9.57 -4.66
CA THR A 220 17.37 -9.82 -3.33
C THR A 220 17.32 -8.55 -2.51
N VAL A 221 16.60 -8.58 -1.39
CA VAL A 221 16.49 -7.48 -0.42
C VAL A 221 16.79 -8.03 0.96
N ALA A 222 18.01 -7.78 1.45
CA ALA A 222 18.44 -8.28 2.75
C ALA A 222 17.56 -7.77 3.89
N GLY A 223 17.19 -8.65 4.81
CA GLY A 223 16.39 -8.30 5.97
C GLY A 223 14.89 -8.41 5.77
N LEU A 224 14.39 -8.99 4.66
CA LEU A 224 13.00 -9.36 4.47
C LEU A 224 12.75 -10.78 5.01
N PRO A 225 12.00 -10.95 6.12
CA PRO A 225 11.64 -12.27 6.61
C PRO A 225 10.63 -12.96 5.66
N ALA A 226 10.71 -14.28 5.53
CA ALA A 226 9.69 -15.04 4.81
C ALA A 226 8.30 -14.80 5.43
N GLY A 227 7.27 -14.69 4.58
CA GLY A 227 5.89 -14.44 5.02
C GLY A 227 5.58 -13.01 5.47
N SER A 228 6.56 -12.09 5.41
CA SER A 228 6.29 -10.66 5.64
C SER A 228 5.39 -10.08 4.56
N GLN A 229 4.53 -9.15 4.94
CA GLN A 229 3.82 -8.29 4.02
C GLN A 229 4.72 -7.14 3.59
N VAL A 230 4.54 -6.63 2.36
CA VAL A 230 5.35 -5.51 1.86
C VAL A 230 4.50 -4.51 1.08
N VAL A 231 4.87 -3.24 1.22
CA VAL A 231 4.48 -2.15 0.32
C VAL A 231 5.74 -1.60 -0.31
N VAL A 232 5.71 -1.41 -1.62
CA VAL A 232 6.87 -0.95 -2.40
C VAL A 232 6.54 0.38 -3.05
N ASN A 233 7.39 1.39 -2.83
CA ASN A 233 7.30 2.68 -3.49
C ASN A 233 8.46 2.85 -4.47
N LYS A 234 8.12 3.10 -5.74
CA LYS A 234 9.08 3.44 -6.79
C LYS A 234 9.47 4.92 -6.69
N PRO A 235 10.77 5.27 -6.74
CA PRO A 235 11.21 6.65 -6.48
C PRO A 235 10.87 7.63 -7.60
N SER A 236 10.78 7.17 -8.85
CA SER A 236 10.41 8.00 -10.01
C SER A 236 9.30 7.38 -10.83
N VAL A 237 8.55 8.21 -11.55
CA VAL A 237 7.52 7.73 -12.48
C VAL A 237 8.16 7.35 -13.81
N THR A 238 7.74 6.22 -14.34
CA THR A 238 8.02 5.82 -15.72
C THR A 238 6.70 5.73 -16.48
N ALA A 239 6.55 6.52 -17.53
CA ALA A 239 5.32 6.51 -18.32
C ALA A 239 4.98 5.10 -18.80
N GLY A 240 3.75 4.67 -18.60
CA GLY A 240 3.27 3.38 -19.04
C GLY A 240 3.68 2.18 -18.19
N ILE A 241 4.43 2.38 -17.09
CA ILE A 241 4.81 1.29 -16.18
C ILE A 241 4.37 1.61 -14.75
N GLY A 242 3.80 0.65 -14.05
CA GLY A 242 3.39 0.76 -12.65
C GLY A 242 3.63 -0.52 -11.87
N ILE A 243 3.37 -0.48 -10.57
CA ILE A 243 3.42 -1.64 -9.68
C ILE A 243 1.98 -2.14 -9.45
N GLY A 244 1.71 -3.36 -9.90
CA GLY A 244 0.41 -4.04 -9.73
C GLY A 244 0.36 -4.98 -8.53
N GLY A 245 1.40 -4.99 -7.71
CA GLY A 245 1.50 -5.77 -6.49
C GLY A 245 2.93 -6.09 -6.10
N ALA A 246 3.15 -6.39 -4.82
CA ALA A 246 4.43 -6.86 -4.31
C ALA A 246 4.21 -7.89 -3.21
N ARG A 247 5.16 -8.82 -3.04
CA ARG A 247 5.15 -9.85 -1.99
C ARG A 247 6.56 -10.30 -1.64
N VAL A 248 6.72 -10.88 -0.47
CA VAL A 248 7.94 -11.62 -0.11
C VAL A 248 7.76 -13.07 -0.55
N SER A 249 8.45 -13.47 -1.61
CA SER A 249 8.34 -14.83 -2.18
C SER A 249 9.17 -15.86 -1.41
N ALA A 250 10.26 -15.43 -0.79
CA ALA A 250 11.10 -16.21 0.13
C ALA A 250 11.85 -15.26 1.07
N ALA A 251 12.54 -15.78 2.08
CA ALA A 251 13.41 -14.96 2.93
C ALA A 251 14.39 -14.16 2.07
N ASN A 252 14.49 -12.86 2.32
CA ASN A 252 15.30 -11.90 1.56
C ASN A 252 14.97 -11.80 0.06
N THR A 253 13.79 -12.25 -0.37
CA THR A 253 13.40 -12.21 -1.78
C THR A 253 12.09 -11.43 -1.94
N LEU A 254 12.20 -10.25 -2.51
CA LEU A 254 11.07 -9.39 -2.89
C LEU A 254 10.64 -9.74 -4.32
N ALA A 255 9.37 -10.02 -4.52
CA ALA A 255 8.75 -10.16 -5.84
C ALA A 255 7.86 -8.94 -6.11
N ILE A 256 8.08 -8.26 -7.23
CA ILE A 256 7.28 -7.11 -7.69
C ILE A 256 6.61 -7.49 -9.00
N ASN A 257 5.28 -7.32 -9.06
CA ASN A 257 4.52 -7.46 -10.30
C ASN A 257 4.42 -6.08 -10.97
N PHE A 258 5.16 -5.87 -12.05
CA PHE A 258 5.08 -4.66 -12.85
C PHE A 258 3.94 -4.78 -13.87
N ILE A 259 3.25 -3.66 -14.14
CA ILE A 259 2.21 -3.53 -15.17
C ILE A 259 2.74 -2.62 -16.26
N ASN A 260 2.66 -3.02 -17.54
CA ASN A 260 2.94 -2.21 -18.71
C ASN A 260 1.68 -2.13 -19.58
N ASN A 261 1.01 -0.97 -19.59
CA ASN A 261 -0.21 -0.73 -20.37
C ASN A 261 0.07 -0.06 -21.72
N THR A 262 1.30 -0.15 -22.23
CA THR A 262 1.67 0.41 -23.54
C THR A 262 1.85 -0.67 -24.60
N ALA A 263 1.78 -0.26 -25.85
CA ALA A 263 1.98 -1.16 -26.99
C ALA A 263 3.47 -1.52 -27.25
N ALA A 264 4.40 -1.11 -26.38
CA ALA A 264 5.82 -1.40 -26.49
C ALA A 264 6.38 -1.98 -25.18
N ALA A 265 7.44 -2.78 -25.26
CA ALA A 265 8.14 -3.23 -24.07
C ALA A 265 8.83 -2.05 -23.38
N ILE A 266 8.76 -1.99 -22.04
CA ILE A 266 9.40 -0.94 -21.22
C ILE A 266 10.31 -1.60 -20.20
N ILE A 267 11.52 -1.05 -20.02
CA ILE A 267 12.43 -1.39 -18.94
C ILE A 267 12.26 -0.33 -17.85
N PRO A 268 11.76 -0.68 -16.64
CA PRO A 268 11.76 0.26 -15.53
C PRO A 268 13.22 0.63 -15.18
N PRO A 269 13.52 1.89 -14.86
CA PRO A 269 14.90 2.30 -14.57
C PRO A 269 15.42 1.63 -13.29
N SER A 270 16.76 1.47 -13.21
CA SER A 270 17.44 1.04 -12.00
C SER A 270 17.46 2.18 -10.99
N GLU A 271 16.79 2.01 -9.85
CA GLU A 271 16.55 3.06 -8.85
C GLU A 271 16.57 2.52 -7.43
N VAL A 272 16.61 3.41 -6.43
CA VAL A 272 16.49 3.05 -5.02
C VAL A 272 15.01 3.00 -4.62
N TYR A 273 14.44 1.81 -4.54
CA TYR A 273 13.07 1.61 -4.09
C TYR A 273 12.99 1.69 -2.56
N VAL A 274 11.89 2.24 -2.06
CA VAL A 274 11.55 2.23 -0.62
C VAL A 274 10.53 1.12 -0.37
N ILE A 275 10.86 0.25 0.59
CA ILE A 275 10.10 -0.98 0.87
C ILE A 275 9.70 -0.95 2.34
N ALA A 276 8.38 -0.89 2.60
CA ALA A 276 7.83 -1.12 3.94
C ALA A 276 7.57 -2.61 4.12
N SER A 277 8.15 -3.22 5.16
CA SER A 277 7.93 -4.63 5.49
C SER A 277 7.23 -4.76 6.83
N PHE A 278 6.15 -5.54 6.88
CA PHE A 278 5.37 -5.88 8.06
C PHE A 278 5.66 -7.34 8.43
N PRO A 279 6.28 -7.62 9.60
CA PRO A 279 6.67 -8.99 9.95
C PRO A 279 5.47 -9.93 10.09
N ALA A 280 5.59 -11.15 9.60
CA ALA A 280 4.54 -12.20 9.72
C ALA A 280 4.18 -12.53 11.19
N ALA A 281 5.07 -12.30 12.14
CA ALA A 281 4.81 -12.51 13.56
C ALA A 281 3.69 -11.63 14.13
N LEU A 282 3.36 -10.50 13.49
CA LEU A 282 2.18 -9.69 13.85
C LEU A 282 0.87 -10.35 13.44
N ALA A 283 0.87 -11.19 12.41
CA ALA A 283 -0.29 -12.00 12.03
C ALA A 283 -0.64 -13.07 13.08
N ALA A 284 0.34 -13.53 13.84
CA ALA A 284 0.17 -14.51 14.92
C ALA A 284 -0.09 -13.87 16.31
N ALA A 285 0.22 -12.59 16.48
CA ALA A 285 0.10 -11.87 17.76
C ALA A 285 -1.33 -11.38 18.09
N GLY A 286 -2.34 -11.85 17.36
CA GLY A 286 -3.74 -11.79 17.80
C GLY A 286 -4.03 -12.67 19.06
N SER A 287 -3.02 -13.33 19.60
CA SER A 287 -3.02 -14.04 20.85
C SER A 287 -2.08 -13.35 21.84
N SER A 288 -2.63 -12.88 22.96
CA SER A 288 -1.87 -12.30 24.08
C SER A 288 -0.74 -13.21 24.64
N THR A 289 -0.73 -14.48 24.25
CA THR A 289 0.31 -15.45 24.57
C THR A 289 1.59 -15.32 23.77
N ALA A 290 1.56 -14.73 22.57
CA ALA A 290 2.77 -14.54 21.74
C ALA A 290 3.64 -13.38 22.23
N PHE A 291 3.04 -12.35 22.83
CA PHE A 291 3.78 -11.23 23.44
C PHE A 291 4.57 -11.70 24.68
N ASN A 292 4.02 -12.62 25.48
CA ASN A 292 4.69 -13.19 26.65
C ASN A 292 5.86 -14.14 26.29
N ALA A 293 5.85 -14.78 25.12
CA ALA A 293 6.91 -15.70 24.70
C ALA A 293 8.18 -15.00 24.23
N GLN A 294 8.08 -13.75 23.79
CA GLN A 294 9.19 -12.97 23.24
C GLN A 294 9.94 -12.15 24.32
N VAL A 295 9.36 -11.94 25.48
CA VAL A 295 9.92 -11.14 26.59
C VAL A 295 10.32 -11.99 27.79
N GLY A 296 10.25 -13.34 27.71
CA GLY A 296 10.60 -14.28 28.81
C GLY A 296 9.74 -14.06 30.06
N GLY A 297 9.05 -14.97 30.53
CA GLY A 297 8.03 -15.07 31.57
C GLY A 297 7.87 -13.97 32.64
N PRO A 298 6.83 -14.00 33.46
CA PRO A 298 6.32 -12.86 34.27
C PRO A 298 7.31 -12.25 35.28
N THR A 299 8.47 -12.85 35.50
CA THR A 299 9.53 -12.32 36.40
C THR A 299 10.59 -11.50 35.70
N SER A 300 10.74 -11.60 34.36
CA SER A 300 11.70 -10.82 33.58
C SER A 300 11.11 -9.47 33.09
N ASP A 301 9.79 -9.40 32.93
CA ASP A 301 9.12 -8.22 32.40
C ASP A 301 9.13 -7.06 33.39
N HIS A 302 8.94 -7.34 34.68
CA HIS A 302 8.96 -6.32 35.70
C HIS A 302 10.37 -5.70 35.84
N ALA A 303 11.42 -6.52 35.82
CA ALA A 303 12.79 -6.04 35.87
C ALA A 303 13.19 -5.21 34.64
N ALA A 304 12.72 -5.61 33.43
CA ALA A 304 12.95 -4.85 32.21
C ALA A 304 12.21 -3.50 32.22
N LEU A 305 10.97 -3.47 32.70
CA LEU A 305 10.18 -2.24 32.80
C LEU A 305 10.71 -1.28 33.86
N VAL A 306 11.26 -1.80 34.97
CA VAL A 306 11.96 -1.02 36.00
C VAL A 306 13.26 -0.44 35.44
N ALA A 307 14.03 -1.21 34.68
CA ALA A 307 15.28 -0.76 34.02
C ALA A 307 15.04 0.33 32.96
N LEU A 308 13.84 0.35 32.35
CA LEU A 308 13.41 1.36 31.40
C LEU A 308 12.72 2.56 32.05
N GLY A 309 12.51 2.56 33.39
CA GLY A 309 11.84 3.64 34.15
C GLY A 309 10.34 3.73 33.87
N LEU A 310 9.71 2.68 33.36
CA LEU A 310 8.28 2.65 33.01
C LEU A 310 7.37 2.22 34.15
N VAL A 311 7.93 1.57 35.20
CA VAL A 311 7.26 1.24 36.47
C VAL A 311 8.20 1.47 37.62
N ALA A 312 7.66 1.72 38.81
CA ALA A 312 8.45 1.86 40.04
C ALA A 312 9.07 0.50 40.47
N GLY A 313 10.34 0.50 40.84
CA GLY A 313 10.95 -0.64 41.48
C GLY A 313 10.30 -0.93 42.85
N PRO A 314 10.51 -2.15 43.41
CA PRO A 314 10.01 -2.49 44.73
C PRO A 314 10.58 -1.60 45.84
#